data_b9308de3485193dc112fb844576cc0fc
#
_entry.id   b9308de3485193dc112fb844576cc0fc
#
_cell.length_a   1.000
_cell.length_b   1.000
_cell.length_c   1.000
_cell.angle_alpha   90.00
_cell.angle_beta   90.00
_cell.angle_gamma   90.00
#
_symmetry.space_group_name_H-M   'P 1'
#
loop_
_entity.id
_entity.type
_entity.pdbx_description
1 polymer ?
#
loop_
_entity_poly.entity_id
_entity_poly.type
_entity_poly.pdbx_seq_one_letter_code
_entity_poly.pdbx_strand_id
1 'polypeptide(L)'
;HYEYFHALFLSSQLGDIEFTEQSSNGRFQYWSDAFEHIQDHPIIGAGLGNWKIASISYGKEHVKGYTVPYHAHNDFIHVFAEVGFLGGIAYLSLFGLLTFFLFRLLYVQRKEDGNTDFSLFLLVLPFIIYGIDAGLNFPIARPLMQSALALYMGLLLSIYLNRFTSKEVKPIAPKYTKIILGLSLMLLIPGIIIHVLSFQSLTQQGRLLYEFNNGTYNLTLAELDEIEDDFPNLTETAMPIKAMKARYFYLNNQKEKAHQYALLGAKDNPQIFFGENLKAQFFTSEQQIDSAYYYSKLAFENLPNNMPHYNLYMNSLVARKDVVEMNKSFETVRALGGDTPIIWTIYLRSLANATGLGNAMTMSKSAEAFKLFPQDDTIFSLYRILTYGQQRVVQAEQLYKQGNELYNAKDFNAAFDLFNQAFDLDPLEYTYALNSGLALYENGQYQEAVSYLKRIQSSQKINLKEKALRYKALALYKAGSFPESCATFLKLVNTYPKRMYKQEFNKYCRN
;
A
#
# COMPACT_ATOMS: atom_id res chain seq x y z
N HIS A 1 4.39 -18.61 -18.11
CA HIS A 1 3.10 -17.93 -17.88
C HIS A 1 2.30 -18.53 -16.71
N TYR A 2 2.31 -19.85 -16.52
CA TYR A 2 1.60 -20.54 -15.44
C TYR A 2 2.24 -20.30 -14.04
N GLU A 3 3.56 -20.23 -13.97
CA GLU A 3 4.29 -19.98 -12.71
C GLU A 3 4.12 -18.55 -12.18
N TYR A 4 3.96 -17.57 -13.09
CA TYR A 4 3.71 -16.17 -12.69
C TYR A 4 2.32 -15.95 -12.08
N PHE A 5 1.30 -16.63 -12.63
CA PHE A 5 -0.06 -16.61 -12.08
C PHE A 5 -0.13 -17.31 -10.73
N HIS A 6 0.60 -18.41 -10.56
CA HIS A 6 0.66 -19.16 -9.30
C HIS A 6 1.40 -18.39 -8.19
N ALA A 7 2.45 -17.65 -8.53
CA ALA A 7 3.19 -16.84 -7.56
C ALA A 7 2.39 -15.61 -7.09
N LEU A 8 1.67 -14.94 -7.99
CA LEU A 8 0.79 -13.81 -7.65
C LEU A 8 -0.41 -14.28 -6.80
N PHE A 9 -0.99 -15.43 -7.13
CA PHE A 9 -2.16 -15.96 -6.42
C PHE A 9 -1.81 -16.54 -5.05
N LEU A 10 -0.63 -17.17 -4.89
CA LEU A 10 -0.18 -17.72 -3.61
C LEU A 10 0.39 -16.66 -2.67
N SER A 11 1.05 -15.62 -3.18
CA SER A 11 1.60 -14.55 -2.33
C SER A 11 0.51 -13.68 -1.71
N SER A 12 -0.64 -13.52 -2.38
CA SER A 12 -1.78 -12.80 -1.83
C SER A 12 -2.59 -13.62 -0.81
N GLN A 13 -2.47 -14.95 -0.80
CA GLN A 13 -3.31 -15.83 0.04
C GLN A 13 -2.63 -16.31 1.33
N LEU A 14 -1.31 -16.32 1.40
CA LEU A 14 -0.57 -16.81 2.57
C LEU A 14 -0.10 -15.70 3.53
N GLY A 15 -0.22 -14.42 3.13
CA GLY A 15 0.15 -13.26 3.96
C GLY A 15 -0.92 -12.77 4.94
N ASP A 16 -2.17 -13.22 4.81
CA ASP A 16 -3.32 -12.57 5.46
C ASP A 16 -3.70 -13.12 6.85
N ILE A 17 -2.91 -14.05 7.42
CA ILE A 17 -3.19 -14.58 8.76
C ILE A 17 -2.16 -14.04 9.76
N GLU A 18 -1.89 -12.76 9.74
CA GLU A 18 -1.24 -12.09 10.85
C GLU A 18 -2.30 -11.46 11.76
N PHE A 19 -2.47 -12.01 12.97
CA PHE A 19 -3.19 -11.35 14.07
C PHE A 19 -2.33 -10.20 14.61
N THR A 20 -1.95 -9.28 13.73
CA THR A 20 -1.34 -8.02 14.15
C THR A 20 -2.44 -7.04 14.52
N GLU A 21 -2.16 -6.15 15.45
CA GLU A 21 -3.06 -5.06 15.85
C GLU A 21 -3.53 -4.24 14.62
N GLN A 22 -2.68 -4.12 13.61
CA GLN A 22 -2.93 -3.41 12.36
C GLN A 22 -3.91 -4.16 11.44
N SER A 23 -3.85 -5.49 11.38
CA SER A 23 -4.75 -6.34 10.58
C SER A 23 -6.16 -6.40 11.18
N SER A 24 -6.29 -6.44 12.51
CA SER A 24 -7.59 -6.41 13.20
C SER A 24 -8.27 -5.03 13.10
N ASN A 25 -7.51 -3.94 13.21
CA ASN A 25 -8.04 -2.59 13.08
C ASN A 25 -8.59 -2.32 11.66
N GLY A 26 -7.94 -2.85 10.62
CA GLY A 26 -8.44 -2.76 9.25
C GLY A 26 -9.79 -3.48 9.06
N ARG A 27 -9.96 -4.67 9.64
CA ARG A 27 -11.23 -5.42 9.55
C ARG A 27 -12.39 -4.70 10.24
N PHE A 28 -12.16 -4.14 11.42
CA PHE A 28 -13.20 -3.36 12.13
C PHE A 28 -13.64 -2.15 11.32
N GLN A 29 -12.70 -1.50 10.62
CA GLN A 29 -13.04 -0.39 9.72
C GLN A 29 -13.91 -0.88 8.56
N TYR A 30 -13.54 -1.97 7.87
CA TYR A 30 -14.34 -2.54 6.79
C TYR A 30 -15.74 -2.96 7.23
N TRP A 31 -15.88 -3.47 8.46
CA TRP A 31 -17.20 -3.79 9.03
C TRP A 31 -18.01 -2.55 9.33
N SER A 32 -17.39 -1.49 9.86
CA SER A 32 -18.04 -0.20 10.08
C SER A 32 -18.59 0.38 8.78
N ASP A 33 -17.74 0.44 7.74
CA ASP A 33 -18.11 0.91 6.41
C ASP A 33 -19.26 0.09 5.80
N ALA A 34 -19.20 -1.25 5.99
CA ALA A 34 -20.25 -2.15 5.51
C ALA A 34 -21.57 -1.95 6.28
N PHE A 35 -21.54 -1.73 7.59
CA PHE A 35 -22.75 -1.46 8.38
C PHE A 35 -23.38 -0.12 7.99
N GLU A 36 -22.60 0.92 7.75
CA GLU A 36 -23.10 2.20 7.26
C GLU A 36 -23.78 2.04 5.90
N HIS A 37 -23.15 1.32 4.97
CA HIS A 37 -23.75 1.00 3.67
C HIS A 37 -25.07 0.20 3.80
N ILE A 38 -25.13 -0.81 4.70
CA ILE A 38 -26.33 -1.61 4.93
C ILE A 38 -27.48 -0.74 5.47
N GLN A 39 -27.18 0.28 6.32
CA GLN A 39 -28.18 1.21 6.82
C GLN A 39 -28.74 2.09 5.69
N ASP A 40 -27.87 2.55 4.77
CA ASP A 40 -28.27 3.40 3.64
C ASP A 40 -29.03 2.59 2.55
N HIS A 41 -28.64 1.33 2.35
CA HIS A 41 -29.16 0.46 1.29
C HIS A 41 -29.71 -0.89 1.81
N PRO A 42 -30.71 -0.89 2.72
CA PRO A 42 -31.10 -2.09 3.48
C PRO A 42 -31.79 -3.19 2.64
N ILE A 43 -32.44 -2.86 1.52
CA ILE A 43 -33.29 -3.81 0.79
C ILE A 43 -32.49 -4.60 -0.25
N ILE A 44 -31.74 -3.94 -1.08
CA ILE A 44 -31.05 -4.52 -2.26
C ILE A 44 -29.52 -4.56 -2.04
N GLY A 45 -28.98 -3.71 -1.17
CA GLY A 45 -27.53 -3.55 -0.99
C GLY A 45 -26.88 -2.88 -2.21
N ALA A 46 -25.58 -3.15 -2.39
CA ALA A 46 -24.80 -2.66 -3.53
C ALA A 46 -25.08 -3.41 -4.85
N GLY A 47 -25.72 -4.53 -4.79
CA GLY A 47 -25.76 -5.54 -5.85
C GLY A 47 -24.62 -6.56 -5.72
N LEU A 48 -24.85 -7.78 -6.17
CA LEU A 48 -23.89 -8.88 -6.07
C LEU A 48 -22.58 -8.53 -6.79
N GLY A 49 -21.44 -8.66 -6.09
CA GLY A 49 -20.10 -8.35 -6.60
C GLY A 49 -19.75 -6.86 -6.66
N ASN A 50 -20.64 -5.95 -6.21
CA ASN A 50 -20.43 -4.50 -6.28
C ASN A 50 -19.95 -3.88 -4.97
N TRP A 51 -19.80 -4.64 -3.89
CA TRP A 51 -19.24 -4.12 -2.64
C TRP A 51 -17.90 -3.43 -2.84
N LYS A 52 -17.02 -3.99 -3.66
CA LYS A 52 -15.70 -3.43 -4.00
C LYS A 52 -15.74 -2.02 -4.62
N ILE A 53 -16.89 -1.62 -5.19
CA ILE A 53 -17.11 -0.27 -5.72
C ILE A 53 -17.76 0.59 -4.63
N ALA A 54 -18.83 0.09 -4.00
CA ALA A 54 -19.58 0.83 -2.98
C ALA A 54 -18.72 1.14 -1.75
N SER A 55 -17.85 0.22 -1.32
CA SER A 55 -16.96 0.39 -0.16
C SER A 55 -16.08 1.64 -0.23
N ILE A 56 -15.74 2.11 -1.44
CA ILE A 56 -14.87 3.28 -1.63
C ILE A 56 -15.52 4.54 -1.05
N SER A 57 -16.81 4.71 -1.22
CA SER A 57 -17.53 5.91 -0.75
C SER A 57 -17.65 6.00 0.78
N TYR A 58 -17.67 4.85 1.46
CA TYR A 58 -17.71 4.78 2.93
C TYR A 58 -16.31 4.83 3.55
N GLY A 59 -15.33 4.20 2.90
CA GLY A 59 -13.93 4.18 3.33
C GLY A 59 -13.01 5.19 2.65
N LYS A 60 -13.53 6.26 2.04
CA LYS A 60 -12.76 7.21 1.21
C LYS A 60 -11.56 7.86 1.90
N GLU A 61 -11.61 8.03 3.21
CA GLU A 61 -10.50 8.58 4.00
C GLU A 61 -9.34 7.59 4.18
N HIS A 62 -9.59 6.30 3.95
CA HIS A 62 -8.62 5.21 4.10
C HIS A 62 -8.03 4.74 2.76
N VAL A 63 -8.60 5.18 1.63
CA VAL A 63 -8.12 4.79 0.30
C VAL A 63 -6.79 5.47 -0.03
N LYS A 64 -5.71 4.70 0.01
CA LYS A 64 -4.34 5.15 -0.31
C LYS A 64 -3.93 4.65 -1.70
N GLY A 65 -4.08 5.48 -2.71
CA GLY A 65 -3.88 5.07 -4.11
C GLY A 65 -5.13 4.40 -4.69
N TYR A 66 -4.95 3.36 -5.50
CA TYR A 66 -6.07 2.68 -6.18
C TYR A 66 -6.30 1.26 -5.66
N THR A 67 -5.82 0.96 -4.47
CA THR A 67 -6.10 -0.30 -3.77
C THR A 67 -7.33 -0.11 -2.89
N VAL A 68 -8.36 -0.91 -3.15
CA VAL A 68 -9.64 -0.83 -2.47
C VAL A 68 -9.98 -2.16 -1.78
N PRO A 69 -10.73 -2.16 -0.67
CA PRO A 69 -11.15 -3.39 -0.03
C PRO A 69 -12.20 -4.11 -0.88
N TYR A 70 -11.89 -5.32 -1.39
CA TYR A 70 -12.83 -6.12 -2.19
C TYR A 70 -13.87 -6.82 -1.35
N HIS A 71 -13.52 -7.19 -0.14
CA HIS A 71 -14.34 -7.97 0.79
C HIS A 71 -14.38 -7.29 2.15
N ALA A 72 -15.52 -7.48 2.84
CA ALA A 72 -15.65 -7.02 4.22
C ALA A 72 -14.88 -7.91 5.22
N HIS A 73 -14.17 -8.96 4.77
CA HIS A 73 -13.50 -9.97 5.61
C HIS A 73 -14.44 -10.61 6.66
N ASN A 74 -15.69 -10.73 6.30
CA ASN A 74 -16.74 -11.44 7.02
C ASN A 74 -17.87 -11.69 6.01
N ASP A 75 -18.09 -12.96 5.61
CA ASP A 75 -19.08 -13.31 4.59
C ASP A 75 -20.50 -12.91 4.99
N PHE A 76 -20.84 -13.00 6.27
CA PHE A 76 -22.16 -12.63 6.73
C PHE A 76 -22.42 -11.13 6.51
N ILE A 77 -21.50 -10.27 6.96
CA ILE A 77 -21.62 -8.82 6.76
C ILE A 77 -21.56 -8.49 5.27
N HIS A 78 -20.64 -9.13 4.53
CA HIS A 78 -20.45 -8.91 3.09
C HIS A 78 -21.72 -9.21 2.28
N VAL A 79 -22.38 -10.33 2.55
CA VAL A 79 -23.62 -10.69 1.86
C VAL A 79 -24.74 -9.69 2.17
N PHE A 80 -24.87 -9.21 3.42
CA PHE A 80 -25.82 -8.14 3.73
C PHE A 80 -25.51 -6.85 2.97
N ALA A 81 -24.25 -6.47 2.86
CA ALA A 81 -23.84 -5.28 2.13
C ALA A 81 -24.14 -5.38 0.62
N GLU A 82 -23.99 -6.57 0.03
CA GLU A 82 -24.21 -6.77 -1.40
C GLU A 82 -25.68 -6.98 -1.79
N VAL A 83 -26.42 -7.81 -1.05
CA VAL A 83 -27.78 -8.24 -1.46
C VAL A 83 -28.88 -7.82 -0.46
N GLY A 84 -28.54 -6.96 0.48
CA GLY A 84 -29.47 -6.39 1.46
C GLY A 84 -30.02 -7.41 2.47
N PHE A 85 -31.03 -6.99 3.23
CA PHE A 85 -31.60 -7.80 4.30
C PHE A 85 -32.21 -9.11 3.84
N LEU A 86 -32.93 -9.12 2.72
CA LEU A 86 -33.59 -10.34 2.25
C LEU A 86 -32.57 -11.43 1.87
N GLY A 87 -31.52 -11.06 1.12
CA GLY A 87 -30.46 -11.98 0.75
C GLY A 87 -29.60 -12.38 1.95
N GLY A 88 -29.27 -11.44 2.82
CA GLY A 88 -28.51 -11.69 4.04
C GLY A 88 -29.23 -12.64 5.00
N ILE A 89 -30.54 -12.45 5.22
CA ILE A 89 -31.36 -13.36 6.04
C ILE A 89 -31.44 -14.75 5.39
N ALA A 90 -31.60 -14.83 4.06
CA ALA A 90 -31.59 -16.11 3.36
C ALA A 90 -30.27 -16.86 3.54
N TYR A 91 -29.14 -16.14 3.44
CA TYR A 91 -27.80 -16.69 3.68
C TYR A 91 -27.62 -17.17 5.12
N LEU A 92 -27.99 -16.36 6.13
CA LEU A 92 -27.98 -16.77 7.54
C LEU A 92 -28.88 -17.96 7.80
N SER A 93 -30.07 -18.00 7.19
CA SER A 93 -31.03 -19.10 7.33
C SER A 93 -30.48 -20.43 6.87
N LEU A 94 -29.62 -20.42 5.84
CA LEU A 94 -28.91 -21.61 5.39
C LEU A 94 -28.06 -22.20 6.53
N PHE A 95 -27.25 -21.39 7.20
CA PHE A 95 -26.44 -21.84 8.35
C PHE A 95 -27.31 -22.24 9.54
N GLY A 96 -28.42 -21.52 9.78
CA GLY A 96 -29.41 -21.87 10.80
C GLY A 96 -30.01 -23.23 10.57
N LEU A 97 -30.40 -23.55 9.33
CA LEU A 97 -30.93 -24.86 8.96
C LEU A 97 -29.89 -25.98 9.09
N LEU A 98 -28.66 -25.75 8.66
CA LEU A 98 -27.57 -26.72 8.82
C LEU A 98 -27.31 -27.00 10.30
N THR A 99 -27.27 -25.96 11.11
CA THR A 99 -27.14 -26.05 12.57
C THR A 99 -28.28 -26.87 13.16
N PHE A 100 -29.53 -26.58 12.78
CA PHE A 100 -30.70 -27.31 13.24
C PHE A 100 -30.63 -28.80 12.87
N PHE A 101 -30.30 -29.13 11.62
CA PHE A 101 -30.19 -30.53 11.19
C PHE A 101 -29.09 -31.28 11.96
N LEU A 102 -27.96 -30.67 12.16
CA LEU A 102 -26.85 -31.24 12.89
C LEU A 102 -27.19 -31.51 14.37
N PHE A 103 -27.72 -30.51 15.07
CA PHE A 103 -28.10 -30.66 16.46
C PHE A 103 -29.23 -31.70 16.65
N ARG A 104 -30.17 -31.72 15.75
CA ARG A 104 -31.25 -32.72 15.80
C ARG A 104 -30.76 -34.14 15.59
N LEU A 105 -29.82 -34.35 14.66
CA LEU A 105 -29.16 -35.63 14.46
C LEU A 105 -28.41 -36.08 15.74
N LEU A 106 -27.60 -35.22 16.29
CA LEU A 106 -26.83 -35.47 17.52
C LEU A 106 -27.74 -35.78 18.72
N TYR A 107 -28.81 -35.00 18.87
CA TYR A 107 -29.78 -35.20 19.98
C TYR A 107 -30.48 -36.56 19.90
N VAL A 108 -31.01 -36.94 18.74
CA VAL A 108 -31.73 -38.19 18.55
C VAL A 108 -30.79 -39.38 18.72
N GLN A 109 -29.61 -39.33 18.15
CA GLN A 109 -28.61 -40.39 18.30
C GLN A 109 -28.25 -40.60 19.79
N ARG A 110 -27.96 -39.55 20.53
CA ARG A 110 -27.68 -39.66 21.97
C ARG A 110 -28.82 -40.27 22.76
N LYS A 111 -30.07 -39.94 22.40
CA LYS A 111 -31.27 -40.41 23.11
C LYS A 111 -31.61 -41.87 22.81
N GLU A 112 -31.45 -42.29 21.55
CA GLU A 112 -31.85 -43.62 21.11
C GLU A 112 -30.77 -44.68 21.24
N ASP A 113 -29.48 -44.29 20.89
CA ASP A 113 -28.39 -45.24 20.81
C ASP A 113 -27.49 -45.22 22.07
N GLY A 114 -27.71 -44.26 23.01
CA GLY A 114 -26.95 -44.13 24.25
C GLY A 114 -25.50 -43.63 24.08
N ASN A 115 -24.94 -43.75 22.88
CA ASN A 115 -23.61 -43.32 22.50
C ASN A 115 -23.63 -42.39 21.30
N THR A 116 -22.77 -41.42 21.25
CA THR A 116 -22.60 -40.56 20.07
C THR A 116 -21.64 -41.23 19.10
N ASP A 117 -22.13 -41.58 17.91
CA ASP A 117 -21.29 -42.14 16.85
C ASP A 117 -20.24 -41.12 16.44
N PHE A 118 -18.97 -41.51 16.45
CA PHE A 118 -17.86 -40.69 16.07
C PHE A 118 -18.00 -40.11 14.66
N SER A 119 -18.69 -40.79 13.74
CA SER A 119 -18.94 -40.33 12.37
C SER A 119 -19.78 -39.04 12.32
N LEU A 120 -20.76 -38.89 13.22
CA LEU A 120 -21.53 -37.63 13.32
C LEU A 120 -20.71 -36.47 13.93
N PHE A 121 -19.80 -36.77 14.85
CA PHE A 121 -18.89 -35.76 15.35
C PHE A 121 -17.97 -35.21 14.24
N LEU A 122 -17.57 -36.06 13.29
CA LEU A 122 -16.77 -35.62 12.13
C LEU A 122 -17.53 -34.63 11.23
N LEU A 123 -18.87 -34.56 11.27
CA LEU A 123 -19.64 -33.56 10.55
C LEU A 123 -19.65 -32.17 11.24
N VAL A 124 -19.41 -32.12 12.55
CA VAL A 124 -19.37 -30.87 13.31
C VAL A 124 -18.15 -30.04 12.94
N LEU A 125 -17.01 -30.70 12.76
CA LEU A 125 -15.73 -30.05 12.57
C LEU A 125 -15.63 -29.20 11.28
N PRO A 126 -15.98 -29.70 10.08
CA PRO A 126 -16.00 -28.90 8.86
C PRO A 126 -16.96 -27.71 8.95
N PHE A 127 -18.10 -27.87 9.63
CA PHE A 127 -19.06 -26.79 9.81
C PHE A 127 -18.51 -25.66 10.66
N ILE A 128 -17.84 -25.98 11.78
CA ILE A 128 -17.20 -25.00 12.66
C ILE A 128 -16.05 -24.30 11.91
N ILE A 129 -15.21 -25.06 11.22
CA ILE A 129 -14.07 -24.51 10.46
C ILE A 129 -14.57 -23.52 9.40
N TYR A 130 -15.57 -23.91 8.61
CA TYR A 130 -16.15 -23.03 7.61
C TYR A 130 -16.78 -21.79 8.25
N GLY A 131 -17.53 -21.96 9.36
CA GLY A 131 -18.18 -20.84 10.06
C GLY A 131 -17.17 -19.82 10.62
N ILE A 132 -16.05 -20.27 11.16
CA ILE A 132 -14.94 -19.40 11.62
C ILE A 132 -14.32 -18.67 10.42
N ASP A 133 -14.02 -19.39 9.34
CA ASP A 133 -13.48 -18.78 8.13
C ASP A 133 -14.44 -17.74 7.53
N ALA A 134 -15.73 -18.07 7.46
CA ALA A 134 -16.77 -17.12 7.00
C ALA A 134 -16.93 -15.89 7.90
N GLY A 135 -16.68 -16.03 9.20
CA GLY A 135 -16.73 -14.92 10.14
C GLY A 135 -15.50 -14.00 10.12
N LEU A 136 -14.37 -14.46 9.60
CA LEU A 136 -13.08 -13.74 9.65
C LEU A 136 -12.47 -13.48 8.28
N ASN A 137 -12.95 -14.13 7.23
CA ASN A 137 -12.42 -14.05 5.87
C ASN A 137 -13.57 -14.00 4.84
N PHE A 138 -13.34 -14.58 3.66
CA PHE A 138 -14.28 -14.57 2.52
C PHE A 138 -14.31 -15.91 1.77
N PRO A 139 -14.61 -17.05 2.43
CA PRO A 139 -14.69 -18.35 1.78
C PRO A 139 -15.76 -18.42 0.66
N ILE A 140 -16.78 -17.57 0.72
CA ILE A 140 -17.79 -17.44 -0.34
C ILE A 140 -17.18 -17.01 -1.69
N ALA A 141 -16.07 -16.31 -1.70
CA ALA A 141 -15.38 -15.91 -2.93
C ALA A 141 -14.41 -16.98 -3.46
N ARG A 142 -14.21 -18.08 -2.72
CA ARG A 142 -13.25 -19.15 -3.07
C ARG A 142 -13.97 -20.38 -3.65
N PRO A 143 -13.84 -20.72 -4.94
CA PRO A 143 -14.57 -21.81 -5.58
C PRO A 143 -14.43 -23.18 -4.89
N LEU A 144 -13.22 -23.48 -4.37
CA LEU A 144 -12.97 -24.72 -3.62
C LEU A 144 -13.79 -24.78 -2.33
N MET A 145 -13.87 -23.67 -1.59
CA MET A 145 -14.62 -23.58 -0.34
C MET A 145 -16.12 -23.64 -0.58
N GLN A 146 -16.62 -23.01 -1.63
CA GLN A 146 -18.03 -23.13 -2.07
C GLN A 146 -18.38 -24.59 -2.41
N SER A 147 -17.50 -25.27 -3.16
CA SER A 147 -17.69 -26.68 -3.51
C SER A 147 -17.70 -27.59 -2.28
N ALA A 148 -16.79 -27.35 -1.33
CA ALA A 148 -16.72 -28.08 -0.08
C ALA A 148 -17.99 -27.86 0.77
N LEU A 149 -18.49 -26.62 0.87
CA LEU A 149 -19.75 -26.32 1.56
C LEU A 149 -20.94 -27.02 0.89
N ALA A 150 -21.04 -26.97 -0.43
CA ALA A 150 -22.12 -27.62 -1.16
C ALA A 150 -22.12 -29.15 -0.96
N LEU A 151 -20.96 -29.81 -0.99
CA LEU A 151 -20.80 -31.23 -0.68
C LEU A 151 -21.17 -31.53 0.76
N TYR A 152 -20.73 -30.73 1.71
CA TYR A 152 -21.10 -30.86 3.12
C TYR A 152 -22.60 -30.75 3.34
N MET A 153 -23.24 -29.74 2.72
CA MET A 153 -24.72 -29.58 2.78
C MET A 153 -25.44 -30.75 2.23
N GLY A 154 -25.04 -31.29 1.06
CA GLY A 154 -25.61 -32.46 0.43
C GLY A 154 -25.47 -33.71 1.32
N LEU A 155 -24.32 -33.94 1.91
CA LEU A 155 -24.02 -35.03 2.83
C LEU A 155 -24.89 -34.95 4.10
N LEU A 156 -24.90 -33.78 4.77
CA LEU A 156 -25.68 -33.58 5.99
C LEU A 156 -27.19 -33.77 5.73
N LEU A 157 -27.69 -33.19 4.64
CA LEU A 157 -29.11 -33.34 4.25
C LEU A 157 -29.48 -34.80 3.95
N SER A 158 -28.61 -35.53 3.25
CA SER A 158 -28.81 -36.95 2.96
C SER A 158 -28.90 -37.78 4.24
N ILE A 159 -27.98 -37.57 5.19
CA ILE A 159 -28.00 -38.28 6.48
C ILE A 159 -29.26 -37.93 7.28
N TYR A 160 -29.62 -36.62 7.31
CA TYR A 160 -30.82 -36.15 8.00
C TYR A 160 -32.11 -36.77 7.43
N LEU A 161 -32.29 -36.74 6.13
CA LEU A 161 -33.45 -37.31 5.46
C LEU A 161 -33.52 -38.82 5.67
N ASN A 162 -32.43 -39.55 5.55
CA ASN A 162 -32.40 -41.00 5.78
C ASN A 162 -32.77 -41.36 7.23
N ARG A 163 -32.46 -40.52 8.22
CA ARG A 163 -32.79 -40.78 9.64
C ARG A 163 -34.25 -40.45 9.98
N PHE A 164 -34.79 -39.37 9.41
CA PHE A 164 -36.10 -38.82 9.84
C PHE A 164 -37.25 -39.05 8.85
N THR A 165 -36.95 -39.44 7.62
CA THR A 165 -38.01 -39.79 6.67
C THR A 165 -38.34 -41.29 6.79
N SER A 166 -39.60 -41.60 7.04
CA SER A 166 -40.07 -42.98 7.11
C SER A 166 -39.76 -43.73 5.80
N LYS A 167 -39.53 -45.03 5.89
CA LYS A 167 -39.12 -45.92 4.78
C LYS A 167 -40.05 -45.92 3.53
N GLU A 168 -41.10 -45.14 3.54
CA GLU A 168 -42.07 -45.00 2.43
C GLU A 168 -41.94 -43.70 1.63
N VAL A 169 -40.75 -43.09 1.56
CA VAL A 169 -40.53 -41.99 0.58
C VAL A 169 -40.66 -42.59 -0.81
N LYS A 170 -41.82 -42.39 -1.42
CA LYS A 170 -42.01 -42.76 -2.83
C LYS A 170 -40.97 -42.04 -3.66
N PRO A 171 -40.18 -42.75 -4.48
CA PRO A 171 -39.19 -42.09 -5.32
C PRO A 171 -39.89 -41.02 -6.16
N ILE A 172 -39.28 -39.84 -6.26
CA ILE A 172 -39.77 -38.75 -7.12
C ILE A 172 -39.95 -39.33 -8.51
N ALA A 173 -41.15 -39.17 -9.08
CA ALA A 173 -41.44 -39.74 -10.40
C ALA A 173 -40.39 -39.28 -11.41
N PRO A 174 -39.85 -40.18 -12.25
CA PRO A 174 -38.73 -39.87 -13.18
C PRO A 174 -38.94 -38.61 -14.04
N LYS A 175 -40.21 -38.26 -14.27
CA LYS A 175 -40.59 -37.02 -14.97
C LYS A 175 -40.14 -35.77 -14.21
N TYR A 176 -40.38 -35.69 -12.91
CA TYR A 176 -40.00 -34.52 -12.10
C TYR A 176 -38.51 -34.45 -11.89
N THR A 177 -37.80 -35.57 -11.74
CA THR A 177 -36.35 -35.63 -11.67
C THR A 177 -35.73 -35.08 -12.96
N LYS A 178 -36.25 -35.43 -14.13
CA LYS A 178 -35.77 -34.87 -15.41
C LYS A 178 -36.04 -33.37 -15.54
N ILE A 179 -37.19 -32.90 -15.06
CA ILE A 179 -37.52 -31.46 -15.07
C ILE A 179 -36.55 -30.68 -14.15
N ILE A 180 -36.34 -31.16 -12.93
CA ILE A 180 -35.42 -30.52 -11.99
C ILE A 180 -33.98 -30.50 -12.55
N LEU A 181 -33.52 -31.61 -13.11
CA LEU A 181 -32.22 -31.71 -13.74
C LEU A 181 -32.09 -30.76 -14.94
N GLY A 182 -33.14 -30.68 -15.79
CA GLY A 182 -33.20 -29.76 -16.92
C GLY A 182 -33.15 -28.28 -16.49
N LEU A 183 -33.89 -27.89 -15.46
CA LEU A 183 -33.87 -26.54 -14.89
C LEU A 183 -32.52 -26.24 -14.28
N SER A 184 -31.90 -27.18 -13.55
CA SER A 184 -30.57 -27.01 -12.98
C SER A 184 -29.50 -26.81 -14.07
N LEU A 185 -29.56 -27.61 -15.15
CA LEU A 185 -28.69 -27.45 -16.32
C LEU A 185 -28.89 -26.08 -17.00
N MET A 186 -30.14 -25.64 -17.15
CA MET A 186 -30.48 -24.34 -17.74
C MET A 186 -29.90 -23.17 -16.91
N LEU A 187 -29.88 -23.28 -15.60
CA LEU A 187 -29.28 -22.28 -14.70
C LEU A 187 -27.72 -22.32 -14.71
N LEU A 188 -27.12 -23.47 -14.99
CA LEU A 188 -25.66 -23.61 -15.07
C LEU A 188 -25.07 -22.98 -16.34
N ILE A 189 -25.81 -22.98 -17.45
CA ILE A 189 -25.30 -22.46 -18.73
C ILE A 189 -24.87 -20.99 -18.64
N PRO A 190 -25.70 -20.05 -18.15
CA PRO A 190 -25.28 -18.65 -17.96
C PRO A 190 -24.05 -18.51 -17.05
N GLY A 191 -24.00 -19.31 -15.98
CA GLY A 191 -22.86 -19.32 -15.08
C GLY A 191 -21.54 -19.70 -15.78
N ILE A 192 -21.59 -20.77 -16.59
CA ILE A 192 -20.43 -21.22 -17.38
C ILE A 192 -19.99 -20.12 -18.36
N ILE A 193 -20.93 -19.51 -19.07
CA ILE A 193 -20.65 -18.44 -20.05
C ILE A 193 -19.96 -17.25 -19.33
N ILE A 194 -20.52 -16.80 -18.21
CA ILE A 194 -19.95 -15.71 -17.42
C ILE A 194 -18.53 -16.05 -16.96
N HIS A 195 -18.30 -17.27 -16.47
CA HIS A 195 -16.97 -17.70 -16.04
C HIS A 195 -15.95 -17.75 -17.16
N VAL A 196 -16.35 -18.21 -18.37
CA VAL A 196 -15.47 -18.23 -19.53
C VAL A 196 -15.11 -16.80 -19.97
N LEU A 197 -16.10 -15.92 -20.07
CA LEU A 197 -15.87 -14.51 -20.42
C LEU A 197 -14.98 -13.81 -19.39
N SER A 198 -15.26 -14.02 -18.10
CA SER A 198 -14.42 -13.46 -17.02
C SER A 198 -12.99 -13.99 -17.07
N PHE A 199 -12.79 -15.29 -17.28
CA PHE A 199 -11.46 -15.88 -17.40
C PHE A 199 -10.68 -15.31 -18.60
N GLN A 200 -11.32 -15.16 -19.76
CA GLN A 200 -10.72 -14.57 -20.94
C GLN A 200 -10.32 -13.12 -20.68
N SER A 201 -11.20 -12.33 -20.11
CA SER A 201 -10.94 -10.94 -19.76
C SER A 201 -9.80 -10.80 -18.73
N LEU A 202 -9.81 -11.60 -17.65
CA LEU A 202 -8.73 -11.59 -16.65
C LEU A 202 -7.35 -11.91 -17.26
N THR A 203 -7.31 -12.84 -18.23
CA THR A 203 -6.08 -13.18 -18.95
C THR A 203 -5.58 -12.00 -19.77
N GLN A 204 -6.46 -11.30 -20.46
CA GLN A 204 -6.13 -10.10 -21.24
C GLN A 204 -5.70 -8.93 -20.34
N GLN A 205 -6.42 -8.71 -19.23
CA GLN A 205 -6.13 -7.65 -18.25
C GLN A 205 -4.74 -7.79 -17.59
N GLY A 206 -4.24 -9.02 -17.47
CA GLY A 206 -2.98 -9.27 -16.77
C GLY A 206 -1.80 -8.46 -17.31
N ARG A 207 -1.72 -8.31 -18.65
CA ARG A 207 -0.67 -7.50 -19.28
C ARG A 207 -0.91 -6.00 -19.06
N LEU A 208 -2.15 -5.55 -19.15
CA LEU A 208 -2.53 -4.15 -18.90
C LEU A 208 -2.22 -3.73 -17.47
N LEU A 209 -2.58 -4.57 -16.50
CA LEU A 209 -2.27 -4.35 -15.08
C LEU A 209 -0.77 -4.38 -14.78
N TYR A 210 -0.04 -5.30 -15.41
CA TYR A 210 1.42 -5.36 -15.26
C TYR A 210 2.08 -4.07 -15.72
N GLU A 211 1.74 -3.57 -16.92
CA GLU A 211 2.30 -2.34 -17.44
C GLU A 211 1.89 -1.12 -16.60
N PHE A 212 0.64 -1.07 -16.15
CA PHE A 212 0.17 -0.01 -15.27
C PHE A 212 0.96 0.05 -13.95
N ASN A 213 1.15 -1.11 -13.30
CA ASN A 213 1.86 -1.19 -12.02
C ASN A 213 3.36 -0.86 -12.14
N ASN A 214 3.97 -1.15 -13.29
CA ASN A 214 5.38 -0.84 -13.56
C ASN A 214 5.59 0.54 -14.22
N GLY A 215 4.53 1.27 -14.54
CA GLY A 215 4.61 2.56 -15.22
C GLY A 215 5.13 2.45 -16.65
N THR A 216 5.03 1.27 -17.28
CA THR A 216 5.38 1.01 -18.68
C THR A 216 4.10 0.99 -19.52
N TYR A 217 4.17 1.45 -20.75
CA TYR A 217 3.01 1.56 -21.65
C TYR A 217 3.41 1.13 -23.05
N ASN A 218 3.81 -0.14 -23.20
CA ASN A 218 4.39 -0.71 -24.43
C ASN A 218 3.36 -1.45 -25.30
N LEU A 219 2.12 -1.67 -24.81
CA LEU A 219 1.07 -2.28 -25.61
C LEU A 219 0.79 -1.44 -26.85
N THR A 220 0.78 -2.09 -28.01
CA THR A 220 0.35 -1.47 -29.27
C THR A 220 -1.15 -1.22 -29.26
N LEU A 221 -1.63 -0.31 -30.11
CA LEU A 221 -3.05 -0.05 -30.23
C LEU A 221 -3.84 -1.30 -30.67
N ALA A 222 -3.26 -2.15 -31.49
CA ALA A 222 -3.87 -3.42 -31.91
C ALA A 222 -4.05 -4.38 -30.73
N GLU A 223 -3.02 -4.56 -29.91
CA GLU A 223 -3.09 -5.38 -28.69
C GLU A 223 -4.09 -4.77 -27.67
N LEU A 224 -4.20 -3.46 -27.62
CA LEU A 224 -5.13 -2.77 -26.74
C LEU A 224 -6.59 -2.99 -27.18
N ASP A 225 -6.84 -3.07 -28.49
CA ASP A 225 -8.18 -3.32 -29.04
C ASP A 225 -8.62 -4.79 -28.80
N GLU A 226 -7.70 -5.73 -28.61
CA GLU A 226 -8.02 -7.12 -28.24
C GLU A 226 -8.49 -7.26 -26.80
N ILE A 227 -8.21 -6.28 -25.91
CA ILE A 227 -8.64 -6.30 -24.51
C ILE A 227 -10.10 -5.87 -24.44
N GLU A 228 -10.98 -6.77 -23.99
CA GLU A 228 -12.39 -6.47 -23.77
C GLU A 228 -12.54 -5.43 -22.65
N ASP A 229 -13.39 -4.40 -22.86
CA ASP A 229 -13.59 -3.32 -21.92
C ASP A 229 -15.06 -2.95 -21.64
N ASP A 230 -16.01 -3.74 -22.18
CA ASP A 230 -17.44 -3.59 -21.91
C ASP A 230 -17.96 -4.61 -20.90
N PHE A 231 -17.45 -5.86 -20.95
CA PHE A 231 -17.83 -6.90 -19.99
C PHE A 231 -16.71 -7.96 -19.79
N PRO A 232 -16.12 -8.02 -18.59
CA PRO A 232 -16.23 -7.05 -17.50
C PRO A 232 -15.55 -5.71 -17.85
N ASN A 233 -16.17 -4.61 -17.46
CA ASN A 233 -15.64 -3.25 -17.68
C ASN A 233 -14.63 -2.79 -16.63
N LEU A 234 -14.47 -3.55 -15.54
CA LEU A 234 -13.51 -3.33 -14.48
C LEU A 234 -12.51 -4.47 -14.42
N THR A 235 -11.29 -4.14 -14.01
CA THR A 235 -10.29 -5.14 -13.64
C THR A 235 -10.69 -5.84 -12.34
N GLU A 236 -9.99 -6.92 -11.99
CA GLU A 236 -10.13 -7.55 -10.67
C GLU A 236 -9.93 -6.54 -9.54
N THR A 237 -9.02 -5.59 -9.73
CA THR A 237 -8.69 -4.52 -8.77
C THR A 237 -9.65 -3.33 -8.82
N ALA A 238 -10.84 -3.49 -9.37
CA ALA A 238 -11.87 -2.46 -9.55
C ALA A 238 -11.44 -1.23 -10.37
N MET A 239 -10.32 -1.30 -11.10
CA MET A 239 -9.86 -0.24 -11.98
C MET A 239 -10.65 -0.27 -13.30
N PRO A 240 -11.13 0.88 -13.80
CA PRO A 240 -11.84 0.94 -15.07
C PRO A 240 -10.93 0.65 -16.25
N ILE A 241 -11.21 -0.41 -17.01
CA ILE A 241 -10.37 -0.83 -18.15
C ILE A 241 -10.30 0.27 -19.20
N LYS A 242 -11.42 0.92 -19.51
CA LYS A 242 -11.45 2.06 -20.44
C LYS A 242 -10.53 3.20 -20.00
N ALA A 243 -10.55 3.56 -18.71
CA ALA A 243 -9.66 4.59 -18.21
C ALA A 243 -8.17 4.17 -18.28
N MET A 244 -7.86 2.90 -18.05
CA MET A 244 -6.49 2.42 -18.22
C MET A 244 -6.04 2.50 -19.68
N LYS A 245 -6.89 2.13 -20.64
CA LYS A 245 -6.65 2.27 -22.08
C LYS A 245 -6.48 3.75 -22.52
N ALA A 246 -7.17 4.69 -21.85
CA ALA A 246 -7.08 6.12 -22.16
C ALA A 246 -5.64 6.63 -22.17
N ARG A 247 -4.78 6.13 -21.28
CA ARG A 247 -3.38 6.54 -21.21
C ARG A 247 -2.59 6.15 -22.46
N TYR A 248 -2.83 4.97 -22.99
CA TYR A 248 -2.19 4.52 -24.23
C TYR A 248 -2.62 5.34 -25.43
N PHE A 249 -3.93 5.68 -25.53
CA PHE A 249 -4.41 6.57 -26.58
C PHE A 249 -3.76 7.95 -26.50
N TYR A 250 -3.59 8.48 -25.29
CA TYR A 250 -2.93 9.76 -25.08
C TYR A 250 -1.46 9.73 -25.53
N LEU A 251 -0.71 8.69 -25.14
CA LEU A 251 0.68 8.51 -25.53
C LEU A 251 0.87 8.30 -27.04
N ASN A 252 -0.14 7.73 -27.71
CA ASN A 252 -0.18 7.58 -29.16
C ASN A 252 -0.80 8.80 -29.90
N ASN A 253 -0.85 9.95 -29.24
CA ASN A 253 -1.36 11.21 -29.77
C ASN A 253 -2.85 11.19 -30.23
N GLN A 254 -3.65 10.24 -29.74
CA GLN A 254 -5.10 10.15 -29.94
C GLN A 254 -5.83 10.84 -28.78
N LYS A 255 -5.65 12.18 -28.67
CA LYS A 255 -6.05 12.94 -27.47
C LYS A 255 -7.56 12.92 -27.25
N GLU A 256 -8.37 13.12 -28.28
CA GLU A 256 -9.83 13.12 -28.20
C GLU A 256 -10.35 11.75 -27.69
N LYS A 257 -9.81 10.64 -28.24
CA LYS A 257 -10.14 9.29 -27.82
C LYS A 257 -9.69 9.05 -26.37
N ALA A 258 -8.54 9.56 -25.97
CA ALA A 258 -8.03 9.47 -24.60
C ALA A 258 -8.97 10.16 -23.60
N HIS A 259 -9.38 11.41 -23.88
CA HIS A 259 -10.35 12.13 -23.04
C HIS A 259 -11.71 11.43 -22.97
N GLN A 260 -12.19 10.89 -24.09
CA GLN A 260 -13.43 10.10 -24.13
C GLN A 260 -13.35 8.85 -23.28
N TYR A 261 -12.27 8.07 -23.42
CA TYR A 261 -12.07 6.83 -22.68
C TYR A 261 -11.86 7.06 -21.17
N ALA A 262 -11.17 8.13 -20.79
CA ALA A 262 -11.08 8.54 -19.39
C ALA A 262 -12.46 8.87 -18.80
N LEU A 263 -13.33 9.56 -19.55
CA LEU A 263 -14.70 9.88 -19.13
C LEU A 263 -15.59 8.63 -19.04
N LEU A 264 -15.47 7.69 -19.99
CA LEU A 264 -16.19 6.42 -19.95
C LEU A 264 -15.76 5.59 -18.74
N GLY A 265 -14.44 5.49 -18.48
CA GLY A 265 -13.93 4.81 -17.30
C GLY A 265 -14.37 5.45 -15.98
N ALA A 266 -14.49 6.79 -15.93
CA ALA A 266 -15.07 7.48 -14.78
C ALA A 266 -16.53 7.07 -14.51
N LYS A 267 -17.30 6.72 -15.56
CA LYS A 267 -18.66 6.18 -15.41
C LYS A 267 -18.67 4.72 -14.98
N ASP A 268 -17.70 3.93 -15.43
CA ASP A 268 -17.57 2.51 -15.07
C ASP A 268 -17.27 2.31 -13.56
N ASN A 269 -16.44 3.19 -12.97
CA ASN A 269 -16.25 3.26 -11.51
C ASN A 269 -16.17 4.73 -11.06
N PRO A 270 -17.30 5.34 -10.70
CA PRO A 270 -17.36 6.75 -10.32
C PRO A 270 -16.80 7.04 -8.92
N GLN A 271 -16.52 6.02 -8.11
CA GLN A 271 -16.05 6.19 -6.72
C GLN A 271 -14.52 6.30 -6.60
N ILE A 272 -13.78 5.78 -7.59
CA ILE A 272 -12.32 5.75 -7.53
C ILE A 272 -11.64 7.00 -8.09
N PHE A 273 -12.37 7.82 -8.85
CA PHE A 273 -11.92 9.08 -9.49
C PHE A 273 -10.64 8.92 -10.33
N PHE A 274 -10.41 7.73 -10.87
CA PHE A 274 -9.22 7.46 -11.69
C PHE A 274 -9.32 8.13 -13.06
N GLY A 275 -10.51 8.12 -13.67
CA GLY A 275 -10.77 8.81 -14.96
C GLY A 275 -10.58 10.32 -14.86
N GLU A 276 -11.04 10.94 -13.77
CA GLU A 276 -10.86 12.35 -13.47
C GLU A 276 -9.39 12.69 -13.26
N ASN A 277 -8.67 11.84 -12.53
CA ASN A 277 -7.23 12.00 -12.33
C ASN A 277 -6.47 11.97 -13.66
N LEU A 278 -6.81 11.04 -14.59
CA LEU A 278 -6.22 10.99 -15.92
C LEU A 278 -6.56 12.23 -16.75
N LYS A 279 -7.81 12.70 -16.71
CA LYS A 279 -8.19 13.95 -17.40
C LYS A 279 -7.39 15.14 -16.91
N ALA A 280 -7.19 15.25 -15.58
CA ALA A 280 -6.34 16.29 -15.01
C ALA A 280 -4.89 16.20 -15.50
N GLN A 281 -4.32 15.00 -15.62
CA GLN A 281 -2.99 14.78 -16.18
C GLN A 281 -2.91 15.20 -17.65
N PHE A 282 -3.90 14.84 -18.47
CA PHE A 282 -3.96 15.20 -19.88
C PHE A 282 -4.05 16.72 -20.05
N PHE A 283 -4.97 17.37 -19.34
CA PHE A 283 -5.11 18.84 -19.39
C PHE A 283 -3.86 19.56 -18.86
N THR A 284 -3.17 18.99 -17.87
CA THR A 284 -1.88 19.54 -17.42
C THR A 284 -0.84 19.50 -18.56
N SER A 285 -0.76 18.38 -19.27
CA SER A 285 0.16 18.21 -20.41
C SER A 285 -0.23 19.09 -21.61
N GLU A 286 -1.50 19.44 -21.74
CA GLU A 286 -2.06 20.34 -22.75
C GLU A 286 -2.02 21.82 -22.34
N GLN A 287 -1.48 22.12 -21.16
CA GLN A 287 -1.41 23.47 -20.58
C GLN A 287 -2.77 24.14 -20.35
N GLN A 288 -3.84 23.33 -20.21
CA GLN A 288 -5.19 23.80 -19.90
C GLN A 288 -5.38 23.87 -18.38
N ILE A 289 -4.83 24.93 -17.76
CA ILE A 289 -4.68 25.06 -16.30
C ILE A 289 -6.03 24.96 -15.57
N ASP A 290 -7.09 25.59 -16.07
CA ASP A 290 -8.39 25.61 -15.39
C ASP A 290 -9.08 24.24 -15.43
N SER A 291 -9.00 23.54 -16.56
CA SER A 291 -9.51 22.16 -16.67
C SER A 291 -8.71 21.19 -15.80
N ALA A 292 -7.38 21.30 -15.79
CA ALA A 292 -6.49 20.51 -14.95
C ALA A 292 -6.82 20.71 -13.46
N TYR A 293 -7.00 21.97 -13.04
CA TYR A 293 -7.41 22.29 -11.68
C TYR A 293 -8.79 21.71 -11.32
N TYR A 294 -9.78 21.86 -12.18
CA TYR A 294 -11.13 21.35 -11.94
C TYR A 294 -11.13 19.83 -11.67
N TYR A 295 -10.52 19.05 -12.59
CA TYR A 295 -10.51 17.59 -12.45
C TYR A 295 -9.60 17.09 -11.34
N SER A 296 -8.45 17.71 -11.08
CA SER A 296 -7.57 17.33 -9.98
C SER A 296 -8.19 17.66 -8.62
N LYS A 297 -8.90 18.80 -8.51
CA LYS A 297 -9.65 19.18 -7.32
C LYS A 297 -10.77 18.19 -7.04
N LEU A 298 -11.56 17.85 -8.07
CA LEU A 298 -12.64 16.88 -7.95
C LEU A 298 -12.14 15.52 -7.43
N ALA A 299 -11.03 15.03 -8.00
CA ALA A 299 -10.44 13.76 -7.54
C ALA A 299 -9.91 13.84 -6.10
N PHE A 300 -9.24 14.94 -5.76
CA PHE A 300 -8.67 15.13 -4.41
C PHE A 300 -9.75 15.30 -3.33
N GLU A 301 -10.78 16.13 -3.56
CA GLU A 301 -11.82 16.36 -2.56
C GLU A 301 -12.64 15.11 -2.24
N ASN A 302 -12.76 14.18 -3.20
CA ASN A 302 -13.46 12.91 -2.99
C ASN A 302 -12.60 11.80 -2.38
N LEU A 303 -11.29 11.76 -2.71
CA LEU A 303 -10.34 10.80 -2.14
C LEU A 303 -9.06 11.53 -1.69
N PRO A 304 -9.13 12.28 -0.58
CA PRO A 304 -8.04 13.19 -0.18
C PRO A 304 -6.78 12.44 0.30
N ASN A 305 -6.90 11.23 0.80
CA ASN A 305 -5.75 10.42 1.23
C ASN A 305 -5.10 9.63 0.08
N ASN A 306 -5.63 9.77 -1.14
CA ASN A 306 -5.04 9.18 -2.35
C ASN A 306 -3.84 10.03 -2.81
N MET A 307 -2.62 9.50 -2.66
CA MET A 307 -1.39 10.23 -2.97
C MET A 307 -1.27 10.68 -4.45
N PRO A 308 -1.64 9.88 -5.47
CA PRO A 308 -1.77 10.36 -6.85
C PRO A 308 -2.68 11.59 -7.01
N HIS A 309 -3.84 11.60 -6.36
CA HIS A 309 -4.77 12.74 -6.41
C HIS A 309 -4.19 13.98 -5.71
N TYR A 310 -3.65 13.79 -4.50
CA TYR A 310 -3.00 14.86 -3.75
C TYR A 310 -1.86 15.49 -4.54
N ASN A 311 -0.95 14.67 -5.08
CA ASN A 311 0.19 15.17 -5.86
C ASN A 311 -0.25 15.97 -7.09
N LEU A 312 -1.25 15.48 -7.83
CA LEU A 312 -1.73 16.15 -9.04
C LEU A 312 -2.46 17.45 -8.70
N TYR A 313 -3.26 17.46 -7.62
CA TYR A 313 -3.92 18.67 -7.16
C TYR A 313 -2.89 19.72 -6.71
N MET A 314 -1.87 19.33 -5.94
CA MET A 314 -0.78 20.22 -5.57
C MET A 314 -0.06 20.80 -6.79
N ASN A 315 0.17 20.02 -7.85
CA ASN A 315 0.77 20.51 -9.09
C ASN A 315 -0.14 21.57 -9.80
N SER A 316 -1.44 21.38 -9.80
CA SER A 316 -2.36 22.36 -10.38
C SER A 316 -2.43 23.63 -9.54
N LEU A 317 -2.30 23.54 -8.20
CA LEU A 317 -2.18 24.70 -7.31
C LEU A 317 -0.86 25.46 -7.52
N VAL A 318 0.24 24.75 -7.85
CA VAL A 318 1.51 25.40 -8.26
C VAL A 318 1.28 26.26 -9.51
N ALA A 319 0.62 25.74 -10.53
CA ALA A 319 0.36 26.49 -11.76
C ALA A 319 -0.48 27.76 -11.51
N ARG A 320 -1.36 27.71 -10.50
CA ARG A 320 -2.20 28.86 -10.07
C ARG A 320 -1.53 29.74 -8.99
N LYS A 321 -0.41 29.35 -8.45
CA LYS A 321 0.29 29.96 -7.29
C LYS A 321 -0.61 30.11 -6.05
N ASP A 322 -1.54 29.18 -5.85
CA ASP A 322 -2.51 29.23 -4.74
C ASP A 322 -1.93 28.58 -3.47
N VAL A 323 -1.10 29.35 -2.78
CA VAL A 323 -0.43 28.91 -1.54
C VAL A 323 -1.42 28.65 -0.40
N VAL A 324 -2.54 29.38 -0.38
CA VAL A 324 -3.55 29.22 0.67
C VAL A 324 -4.20 27.84 0.59
N GLU A 325 -4.64 27.46 -0.59
CA GLU A 325 -5.26 26.15 -0.80
C GLU A 325 -4.22 25.01 -0.70
N MET A 326 -2.94 25.24 -1.06
CA MET A 326 -1.85 24.26 -0.80
C MET A 326 -1.73 23.94 0.68
N ASN A 327 -1.70 24.97 1.54
CA ASN A 327 -1.59 24.78 2.98
C ASN A 327 -2.81 24.01 3.54
N LYS A 328 -4.01 24.36 3.10
CA LYS A 328 -5.25 23.71 3.51
C LYS A 328 -5.25 22.24 3.10
N SER A 329 -4.90 21.95 1.85
CA SER A 329 -4.83 20.57 1.32
C SER A 329 -3.80 19.73 2.07
N PHE A 330 -2.64 20.31 2.38
CA PHE A 330 -1.60 19.66 3.17
C PHE A 330 -2.09 19.29 4.59
N GLU A 331 -2.72 20.24 5.30
CA GLU A 331 -3.27 19.96 6.64
C GLU A 331 -4.41 18.92 6.59
N THR A 332 -5.24 18.92 5.53
CA THR A 332 -6.27 17.88 5.33
C THR A 332 -5.64 16.49 5.23
N VAL A 333 -4.62 16.33 4.39
CA VAL A 333 -3.95 15.02 4.21
C VAL A 333 -3.22 14.59 5.48
N ARG A 334 -2.58 15.52 6.20
CA ARG A 334 -1.94 15.24 7.50
C ARG A 334 -2.95 14.74 8.54
N ALA A 335 -4.11 15.36 8.60
CA ALA A 335 -5.16 14.96 9.56
C ALA A 335 -5.67 13.54 9.31
N LEU A 336 -5.74 13.11 8.05
CA LEU A 336 -6.21 11.78 7.64
C LEU A 336 -5.13 10.70 7.66
N GLY A 337 -3.96 11.02 7.13
CA GLY A 337 -2.87 10.05 6.89
C GLY A 337 -1.72 10.13 7.90
N GLY A 338 -1.72 11.14 8.76
CA GLY A 338 -0.63 11.45 9.68
C GLY A 338 0.58 12.10 8.97
N ASP A 339 1.61 12.40 9.75
CA ASP A 339 2.86 12.91 9.22
C ASP A 339 3.67 11.78 8.57
N THR A 340 3.90 11.87 7.25
CA THR A 340 4.75 10.94 6.51
C THR A 340 5.73 11.69 5.60
N PRO A 341 6.93 11.15 5.32
CA PRO A 341 7.91 11.80 4.44
C PRO A 341 7.34 12.13 3.06
N ILE A 342 6.47 11.28 2.49
CA ILE A 342 5.91 11.50 1.16
C ILE A 342 4.98 12.70 1.11
N ILE A 343 4.10 12.87 2.11
CA ILE A 343 3.17 14.00 2.20
C ILE A 343 3.96 15.31 2.29
N TRP A 344 4.96 15.35 3.17
CA TRP A 344 5.85 16.49 3.33
C TRP A 344 6.67 16.79 2.07
N THR A 345 7.16 15.75 1.38
CA THR A 345 7.94 15.91 0.13
C THR A 345 7.10 16.57 -0.95
N ILE A 346 5.86 16.10 -1.16
CA ILE A 346 4.93 16.68 -2.15
C ILE A 346 4.66 18.15 -1.80
N TYR A 347 4.33 18.42 -0.53
CA TYR A 347 4.02 19.77 -0.08
C TYR A 347 5.22 20.73 -0.25
N LEU A 348 6.42 20.37 0.24
CA LEU A 348 7.61 21.21 0.17
C LEU A 348 8.04 21.50 -1.27
N ARG A 349 8.00 20.51 -2.16
CA ARG A 349 8.29 20.72 -3.58
C ARG A 349 7.28 21.66 -4.23
N SER A 350 5.98 21.46 -3.96
CA SER A 350 4.93 22.33 -4.50
C SER A 350 5.07 23.74 -3.97
N LEU A 351 5.30 23.92 -2.68
CA LEU A 351 5.47 25.23 -2.06
C LEU A 351 6.70 25.95 -2.62
N ALA A 352 7.82 25.26 -2.78
CA ALA A 352 9.05 25.81 -3.37
C ALA A 352 8.84 26.25 -4.84
N ASN A 353 8.11 25.44 -5.62
CA ASN A 353 7.81 25.76 -7.01
C ASN A 353 6.86 26.96 -7.13
N ALA A 354 5.92 27.13 -6.20
CA ALA A 354 4.97 28.24 -6.22
C ALA A 354 5.56 29.55 -5.71
N THR A 355 6.41 29.49 -4.65
CA THR A 355 6.91 30.69 -3.95
C THR A 355 8.34 31.05 -4.27
N GLY A 356 9.09 30.15 -4.90
CA GLY A 356 10.52 30.24 -5.15
C GLY A 356 11.41 29.70 -4.04
N LEU A 357 12.64 29.37 -4.41
CA LEU A 357 13.67 28.96 -3.45
C LEU A 357 14.06 30.15 -2.56
N GLY A 358 14.24 29.93 -1.27
CA GLY A 358 14.59 30.97 -0.30
C GLY A 358 13.40 31.70 0.32
N ASN A 359 12.15 31.28 -0.01
CA ASN A 359 10.97 31.80 0.67
C ASN A 359 10.99 31.39 2.16
N ALA A 360 10.76 32.36 3.07
CA ALA A 360 10.83 32.15 4.51
C ALA A 360 9.88 31.08 5.02
N MET A 361 8.64 31.00 4.48
CA MET A 361 7.68 29.96 4.85
C MET A 361 8.17 28.58 4.42
N THR A 362 8.66 28.44 3.19
CA THR A 362 9.17 27.18 2.64
C THR A 362 10.37 26.69 3.44
N MET A 363 11.29 27.58 3.82
CA MET A 363 12.44 27.26 4.67
C MET A 363 12.00 26.80 6.07
N SER A 364 11.07 27.52 6.70
CA SER A 364 10.52 27.14 8.00
C SER A 364 9.84 25.78 7.97
N LYS A 365 9.02 25.50 6.95
CA LYS A 365 8.35 24.22 6.77
C LYS A 365 9.32 23.07 6.47
N SER A 366 10.40 23.34 5.74
CA SER A 366 11.43 22.31 5.51
C SER A 366 12.21 21.95 6.78
N ALA A 367 12.47 22.94 7.66
CA ALA A 367 13.07 22.68 8.96
C ALA A 367 12.14 21.89 9.89
N GLU A 368 10.82 22.16 9.85
CA GLU A 368 9.79 21.38 10.56
C GLU A 368 9.79 19.93 10.09
N ALA A 369 9.76 19.69 8.77
CA ALA A 369 9.81 18.36 8.18
C ALA A 369 11.08 17.59 8.57
N PHE A 370 12.24 18.25 8.51
CA PHE A 370 13.51 17.63 8.89
C PHE A 370 13.56 17.27 10.38
N LYS A 371 12.95 18.07 11.24
CA LYS A 371 12.82 17.74 12.67
C LYS A 371 11.98 16.50 12.92
N LEU A 372 10.92 16.30 12.13
CA LEU A 372 10.05 15.11 12.20
C LEU A 372 10.73 13.87 11.60
N PHE A 373 11.44 14.03 10.50
CA PHE A 373 12.04 12.93 9.73
C PHE A 373 13.55 13.10 9.51
N PRO A 374 14.37 13.15 10.58
CA PRO A 374 15.80 13.45 10.46
C PRO A 374 16.62 12.35 9.78
N GLN A 375 16.04 11.15 9.59
CA GLN A 375 16.69 10.01 8.93
C GLN A 375 16.21 9.81 7.49
N ASP A 376 15.23 10.58 7.03
CA ASP A 376 14.73 10.48 5.64
C ASP A 376 15.63 11.29 4.71
N ASP A 377 16.26 10.61 3.76
CA ASP A 377 17.23 11.24 2.86
C ASP A 377 16.57 12.23 1.88
N THR A 378 15.31 12.02 1.51
CA THR A 378 14.58 12.95 0.62
C THR A 378 14.26 14.25 1.34
N ILE A 379 13.70 14.16 2.55
CA ILE A 379 13.45 15.34 3.40
C ILE A 379 14.74 16.09 3.71
N PHE A 380 15.80 15.37 4.05
CA PHE A 380 17.10 15.97 4.32
C PHE A 380 17.67 16.69 3.09
N SER A 381 17.60 16.07 1.91
CA SER A 381 18.04 16.71 0.66
C SER A 381 17.24 17.97 0.35
N LEU A 382 15.91 17.91 0.50
CA LEU A 382 15.05 19.09 0.31
C LEU A 382 15.39 20.19 1.31
N TYR A 383 15.62 19.88 2.59
CA TYR A 383 15.99 20.85 3.60
C TYR A 383 17.29 21.56 3.24
N ARG A 384 18.33 20.85 2.78
CA ARG A 384 19.59 21.41 2.31
C ARG A 384 19.38 22.35 1.11
N ILE A 385 18.66 21.85 0.08
CA ILE A 385 18.39 22.63 -1.14
C ILE A 385 17.58 23.90 -0.84
N LEU A 386 16.57 23.81 0.00
CA LEU A 386 15.72 24.94 0.37
C LEU A 386 16.44 25.95 1.27
N THR A 387 17.45 25.50 2.04
CA THR A 387 18.24 26.37 2.93
C THR A 387 19.38 27.08 2.19
N TYR A 388 20.14 26.37 1.34
CA TYR A 388 21.35 26.88 0.72
C TYR A 388 21.23 27.13 -0.79
N GLY A 389 20.18 26.66 -1.42
CA GLY A 389 20.00 26.70 -2.86
C GLY A 389 20.60 25.50 -3.57
N GLN A 390 19.93 25.07 -4.63
CA GLN A 390 20.30 23.87 -5.39
C GLN A 390 21.73 23.95 -5.95
N GLN A 391 22.12 25.09 -6.49
CA GLN A 391 23.45 25.27 -7.11
C GLN A 391 24.59 25.05 -6.11
N ARG A 392 24.47 25.61 -4.89
CA ARG A 392 25.48 25.44 -3.83
C ARG A 392 25.58 23.98 -3.38
N VAL A 393 24.43 23.29 -3.20
CA VAL A 393 24.40 21.89 -2.79
C VAL A 393 25.04 21.01 -3.87
N VAL A 394 24.71 21.21 -5.15
CA VAL A 394 25.32 20.45 -6.26
C VAL A 394 26.83 20.69 -6.36
N GLN A 395 27.29 21.96 -6.17
CA GLN A 395 28.72 22.28 -6.16
C GLN A 395 29.43 21.59 -5.00
N ALA A 396 28.82 21.56 -3.81
CA ALA A 396 29.38 20.86 -2.65
C ALA A 396 29.52 19.35 -2.93
N GLU A 397 28.51 18.74 -3.55
CA GLU A 397 28.55 17.32 -3.92
C GLU A 397 29.64 17.00 -4.96
N GLN A 398 29.86 17.91 -5.92
CA GLN A 398 30.95 17.76 -6.90
C GLN A 398 32.33 17.83 -6.23
N LEU A 399 32.57 18.84 -5.37
CA LEU A 399 33.80 18.93 -4.61
C LEU A 399 34.05 17.72 -3.71
N TYR A 400 32.99 17.21 -3.07
CA TYR A 400 33.07 16.01 -2.27
C TYR A 400 33.47 14.78 -3.10
N LYS A 401 32.94 14.60 -4.31
CA LYS A 401 33.32 13.50 -5.21
C LYS A 401 34.81 13.60 -5.59
N GLN A 402 35.27 14.77 -5.98
CA GLN A 402 36.68 15.00 -6.29
C GLN A 402 37.58 14.76 -5.08
N GLY A 403 37.16 15.21 -3.89
CA GLY A 403 37.84 14.93 -2.64
C GLY A 403 37.98 13.44 -2.33
N ASN A 404 36.95 12.63 -2.62
CA ASN A 404 37.01 11.17 -2.46
C ASN A 404 38.03 10.52 -3.43
N GLU A 405 38.13 11.01 -4.65
CA GLU A 405 39.12 10.52 -5.63
C GLU A 405 40.55 10.78 -5.11
N LEU A 406 40.83 11.99 -4.60
CA LEU A 406 42.12 12.32 -4.02
C LEU A 406 42.41 11.55 -2.73
N TYR A 407 41.42 11.38 -1.87
CA TYR A 407 41.53 10.55 -0.66
C TYR A 407 41.94 9.12 -0.99
N ASN A 408 41.32 8.52 -2.00
CA ASN A 408 41.65 7.19 -2.49
C ASN A 408 43.06 7.12 -3.12
N ALA A 409 43.50 8.21 -3.74
CA ALA A 409 44.85 8.36 -4.24
C ALA A 409 45.90 8.65 -3.13
N LYS A 410 45.43 8.73 -1.86
CA LYS A 410 46.23 9.07 -0.66
C LYS A 410 46.79 10.50 -0.64
N ASP A 411 46.27 11.38 -1.48
CA ASP A 411 46.53 12.82 -1.35
C ASP A 411 45.57 13.44 -0.32
N PHE A 412 45.89 13.21 0.96
CA PHE A 412 45.02 13.56 2.06
C PHE A 412 44.92 15.08 2.30
N ASN A 413 45.94 15.84 1.95
CA ASN A 413 45.92 17.28 2.04
C ASN A 413 44.95 17.90 1.03
N ALA A 414 45.09 17.55 -0.25
CA ALA A 414 44.21 18.04 -1.29
C ALA A 414 42.75 17.53 -1.09
N ALA A 415 42.58 16.29 -0.60
CA ALA A 415 41.26 15.76 -0.25
C ALA A 415 40.60 16.56 0.89
N PHE A 416 41.36 16.90 1.93
CA PHE A 416 40.90 17.76 3.05
C PHE A 416 40.40 19.10 2.54
N ASP A 417 41.15 19.77 1.68
CA ASP A 417 40.78 21.08 1.14
C ASP A 417 39.44 21.04 0.40
N LEU A 418 39.23 19.99 -0.42
CA LEU A 418 37.98 19.84 -1.14
C LEU A 418 36.80 19.46 -0.23
N PHE A 419 37.01 18.58 0.74
CA PHE A 419 35.97 18.25 1.72
C PHE A 419 35.58 19.46 2.59
N ASN A 420 36.56 20.30 2.97
CA ASN A 420 36.29 21.51 3.74
C ASN A 420 35.53 22.54 2.91
N GLN A 421 35.92 22.77 1.65
CA GLN A 421 35.15 23.61 0.73
C GLN A 421 33.74 23.12 0.52
N ALA A 422 33.53 21.78 0.38
CA ALA A 422 32.20 21.20 0.29
C ALA A 422 31.37 21.49 1.55
N PHE A 423 31.99 21.37 2.73
CA PHE A 423 31.32 21.67 4.01
C PHE A 423 30.99 23.17 4.17
N ASP A 424 31.83 24.07 3.69
CA ASP A 424 31.56 25.52 3.72
C ASP A 424 30.38 25.90 2.80
N LEU A 425 30.22 25.20 1.70
CA LEU A 425 29.07 25.38 0.81
C LEU A 425 27.76 24.80 1.38
N ASP A 426 27.85 23.68 2.09
CA ASP A 426 26.70 22.98 2.65
C ASP A 426 27.01 22.43 4.05
N PRO A 427 26.93 23.29 5.08
CA PRO A 427 27.25 22.93 6.46
C PRO A 427 26.26 21.97 7.13
N LEU A 428 25.11 21.64 6.50
CA LEU A 428 24.18 20.64 7.01
C LEU A 428 24.62 19.21 6.69
N GLU A 429 25.41 19.00 5.61
CA GLU A 429 25.91 17.68 5.26
C GLU A 429 27.19 17.33 6.02
N TYR A 430 27.02 16.84 7.23
CA TYR A 430 28.13 16.49 8.14
C TYR A 430 29.05 15.38 7.62
N THR A 431 28.70 14.67 6.54
CA THR A 431 29.58 13.71 5.87
C THR A 431 30.84 14.39 5.35
N TYR A 432 30.72 15.64 4.90
CA TYR A 432 31.86 16.41 4.43
C TYR A 432 32.85 16.70 5.57
N ALA A 433 32.33 17.20 6.69
CA ALA A 433 33.16 17.44 7.90
C ALA A 433 33.78 16.15 8.47
N LEU A 434 33.05 15.02 8.39
CA LEU A 434 33.57 13.71 8.77
C LEU A 434 34.80 13.36 7.92
N ASN A 435 34.66 13.46 6.59
CA ASN A 435 35.73 13.11 5.66
C ASN A 435 36.90 14.10 5.74
N SER A 436 36.65 15.38 6.02
CA SER A 436 37.72 16.33 6.38
C SER A 436 38.52 15.85 7.60
N GLY A 437 37.80 15.44 8.65
CA GLY A 437 38.47 14.92 9.86
C GLY A 437 39.23 13.60 9.62
N LEU A 438 38.72 12.75 8.73
CA LEU A 438 39.39 11.50 8.33
C LEU A 438 40.64 11.77 7.49
N ALA A 439 40.59 12.72 6.57
CA ALA A 439 41.73 13.10 5.75
C ALA A 439 42.88 13.67 6.62
N LEU A 440 42.55 14.53 7.57
CA LEU A 440 43.53 15.03 8.56
C LEU A 440 44.12 13.89 9.43
N TYR A 441 43.27 12.92 9.83
CA TYR A 441 43.73 11.76 10.61
C TYR A 441 44.73 10.92 9.83
N GLU A 442 44.43 10.59 8.59
CA GLU A 442 45.33 9.79 7.71
C GLU A 442 46.62 10.56 7.35
N ASN A 443 46.53 11.88 7.33
CA ASN A 443 47.70 12.75 7.11
C ASN A 443 48.57 12.98 8.39
N GLY A 444 48.20 12.41 9.53
CA GLY A 444 48.93 12.56 10.79
C GLY A 444 48.62 13.84 11.57
N GLN A 445 47.73 14.69 11.11
CA GLN A 445 47.31 15.96 11.76
C GLN A 445 46.22 15.71 12.81
N TYR A 446 46.57 14.94 13.83
CA TYR A 446 45.61 14.36 14.79
C TYR A 446 44.82 15.38 15.60
N GLN A 447 45.50 16.46 16.06
CA GLN A 447 44.83 17.52 16.86
C GLN A 447 43.79 18.28 16.03
N GLU A 448 44.11 18.58 14.78
CA GLU A 448 43.17 19.23 13.86
C GLU A 448 42.02 18.32 13.52
N ALA A 449 42.27 17.03 13.26
CA ALA A 449 41.23 16.00 13.03
C ALA A 449 40.20 15.98 14.17
N VAL A 450 40.63 16.06 15.45
CA VAL A 450 39.73 16.09 16.61
C VAL A 450 38.77 17.27 16.53
N SER A 451 39.24 18.46 16.08
CA SER A 451 38.40 19.67 15.97
C SER A 451 37.26 19.48 14.95
N TYR A 452 37.56 18.91 13.78
CA TYR A 452 36.58 18.63 12.75
C TYR A 452 35.58 17.52 13.18
N LEU A 453 36.07 16.44 13.78
CA LEU A 453 35.25 15.37 14.29
C LEU A 453 34.28 15.76 15.42
N LYS A 454 34.61 16.81 16.18
CA LYS A 454 33.71 17.42 17.18
C LYS A 454 32.46 18.03 16.55
N ARG A 455 32.56 18.64 15.36
CA ARG A 455 31.45 19.32 14.68
C ARG A 455 30.29 18.35 14.40
N ILE A 456 30.58 17.04 14.19
CA ILE A 456 29.60 16.00 13.84
C ILE A 456 28.66 15.65 15.00
N GLN A 457 28.95 16.08 16.23
CA GLN A 457 28.04 15.89 17.37
C GLN A 457 26.67 16.54 17.14
N SER A 458 26.59 17.58 16.33
CA SER A 458 25.36 18.28 15.95
C SER A 458 24.57 17.58 14.85
N SER A 459 25.15 16.58 14.17
CA SER A 459 24.44 15.79 13.15
C SER A 459 23.23 15.06 13.75
N GLN A 460 22.17 14.89 12.97
CA GLN A 460 21.04 14.03 13.34
C GLN A 460 21.29 12.56 12.94
N LYS A 461 22.24 12.30 12.01
CA LYS A 461 22.54 10.94 11.51
C LYS A 461 23.40 10.17 12.53
N ILE A 462 22.83 9.09 13.09
CA ILE A 462 23.44 8.27 14.14
C ILE A 462 24.76 7.62 13.69
N ASN A 463 24.79 7.10 12.47
CA ASN A 463 25.97 6.45 11.90
C ASN A 463 27.18 7.40 11.75
N LEU A 464 26.94 8.69 11.45
CA LEU A 464 28.01 9.69 11.38
C LEU A 464 28.57 9.98 12.77
N LYS A 465 27.70 10.12 13.79
CA LYS A 465 28.13 10.32 15.18
C LYS A 465 28.97 9.16 15.70
N GLU A 466 28.56 7.95 15.41
CA GLU A 466 29.29 6.74 15.78
C GLU A 466 30.69 6.72 15.17
N LYS A 467 30.78 6.92 13.85
CA LYS A 467 32.06 6.94 13.12
C LYS A 467 32.96 8.08 13.58
N ALA A 468 32.40 9.26 13.76
CA ALA A 468 33.17 10.43 14.25
C ALA A 468 33.69 10.22 15.66
N LEU A 469 32.89 9.63 16.56
CA LEU A 469 33.32 9.39 17.93
C LEU A 469 34.48 8.38 17.99
N ARG A 470 34.44 7.33 17.15
CA ARG A 470 35.51 6.34 17.02
C ARG A 470 36.83 6.98 16.55
N TYR A 471 36.77 7.72 15.42
CA TYR A 471 37.97 8.32 14.86
C TYR A 471 38.51 9.47 15.75
N LYS A 472 37.64 10.16 16.47
CA LYS A 472 38.07 11.14 17.50
C LYS A 472 38.86 10.47 18.60
N ALA A 473 38.40 9.30 19.11
CA ALA A 473 39.15 8.58 20.14
C ALA A 473 40.53 8.12 19.63
N LEU A 474 40.56 7.59 18.39
CA LEU A 474 41.84 7.19 17.76
C LEU A 474 42.78 8.38 17.51
N ALA A 475 42.26 9.52 17.07
CA ALA A 475 43.04 10.75 16.85
C ALA A 475 43.62 11.27 18.16
N LEU A 476 42.85 11.32 19.24
CA LEU A 476 43.31 11.69 20.58
C LEU A 476 44.41 10.75 21.08
N TYR A 477 44.29 9.46 20.85
CA TYR A 477 45.34 8.50 21.21
C TYR A 477 46.63 8.75 20.46
N LYS A 478 46.56 8.96 19.14
CA LYS A 478 47.72 9.26 18.28
C LYS A 478 48.35 10.62 18.59
N ALA A 479 47.56 11.56 19.07
CA ALA A 479 48.03 12.91 19.54
C ALA A 479 48.65 12.88 20.94
N GLY A 480 48.67 11.73 21.62
CA GLY A 480 49.22 11.62 22.98
C GLY A 480 48.26 12.06 24.10
N SER A 481 47.01 12.41 23.79
CA SER A 481 45.97 12.80 24.74
C SER A 481 45.26 11.58 25.33
N PHE A 482 45.98 10.70 26.02
CA PHE A 482 45.48 9.39 26.47
C PHE A 482 44.23 9.47 27.38
N PRO A 483 44.15 10.37 28.41
CA PRO A 483 42.97 10.44 29.27
C PRO A 483 41.69 10.77 28.48
N GLU A 484 41.75 11.73 27.56
CA GLU A 484 40.63 12.15 26.74
C GLU A 484 40.24 11.08 25.70
N SER A 485 41.26 10.37 25.16
CA SER A 485 41.04 9.24 24.27
C SER A 485 40.23 8.14 24.97
N CYS A 486 40.64 7.76 26.15
CA CYS A 486 39.99 6.69 26.92
C CYS A 486 38.60 7.08 27.39
N ALA A 487 38.38 8.33 27.78
CA ALA A 487 37.03 8.85 28.06
C ALA A 487 36.14 8.81 26.83
N THR A 488 36.71 9.10 25.63
CA THR A 488 35.98 9.05 24.36
C THR A 488 35.66 7.62 23.92
N PHE A 489 36.61 6.67 24.08
CA PHE A 489 36.35 5.24 23.85
C PHE A 489 35.31 4.69 24.82
N LEU A 490 35.34 5.05 26.10
CA LEU A 490 34.33 4.61 27.06
C LEU A 490 32.93 5.12 26.65
N LYS A 491 32.82 6.37 26.23
CA LYS A 491 31.59 6.96 25.68
C LYS A 491 31.10 6.17 24.45
N LEU A 492 32.05 5.81 23.54
CA LEU A 492 31.72 5.04 22.33
C LEU A 492 31.14 3.66 22.69
N VAL A 493 31.78 2.93 23.62
CA VAL A 493 31.33 1.60 24.06
C VAL A 493 29.97 1.66 24.76
N ASN A 494 29.73 2.69 25.58
CA ASN A 494 28.48 2.84 26.32
C ASN A 494 27.32 3.26 25.39
N THR A 495 27.60 4.12 24.39
CA THR A 495 26.57 4.60 23.46
C THR A 495 26.27 3.60 22.34
N TYR A 496 27.31 2.88 21.87
CA TYR A 496 27.22 1.91 20.77
C TYR A 496 27.87 0.59 21.19
N PRO A 497 27.18 -0.33 21.87
CA PRO A 497 27.77 -1.51 22.53
C PRO A 497 28.17 -2.61 21.53
N LYS A 498 29.08 -2.30 20.60
CA LYS A 498 29.63 -3.24 19.61
C LYS A 498 30.88 -3.93 20.18
N ARG A 499 31.03 -5.25 19.89
CA ARG A 499 32.21 -6.04 20.31
C ARG A 499 33.53 -5.41 19.88
N MET A 500 33.59 -4.86 18.67
CA MET A 500 34.76 -4.18 18.12
C MET A 500 35.22 -3.01 19.00
N TYR A 501 34.30 -2.18 19.48
CA TYR A 501 34.63 -1.01 20.31
C TYR A 501 35.13 -1.38 21.71
N LYS A 502 34.60 -2.49 22.27
CA LYS A 502 35.13 -3.05 23.51
C LYS A 502 36.58 -3.55 23.36
N GLN A 503 36.89 -4.15 22.22
CA GLN A 503 38.26 -4.59 21.89
C GLN A 503 39.19 -3.40 21.70
N GLU A 504 38.76 -2.36 20.98
CA GLU A 504 39.54 -1.13 20.81
C GLU A 504 39.78 -0.41 22.17
N PHE A 505 38.77 -0.28 23.01
CA PHE A 505 38.91 0.25 24.36
C PHE A 505 39.93 -0.52 25.19
N ASN A 506 39.87 -1.84 25.21
CA ASN A 506 40.84 -2.68 25.95
C ASN A 506 42.26 -2.50 25.37
N LYS A 507 42.41 -2.45 24.04
CA LYS A 507 43.71 -2.30 23.38
C LYS A 507 44.40 -0.94 23.70
N TYR A 508 43.63 0.14 23.73
CA TYR A 508 44.19 1.49 23.83
C TYR A 508 44.12 2.10 25.22
N CYS A 509 43.34 1.51 26.16
CA CYS A 509 43.05 2.11 27.45
C CYS A 509 43.31 1.22 28.69
N ARG A 510 43.54 -0.07 28.49
CA ARG A 510 43.79 -1.02 29.62
C ARG A 510 45.20 -1.62 29.65
N ASN A 511 46.05 -1.28 28.67
CA ASN A 511 47.45 -1.73 28.66
C ASN A 511 48.35 -0.57 29.18
#